data_e84a6c989b568f3d2a9da6f6ce2747ec
#
_entry.id   e84a6c989b568f3d2a9da6f6ce2747ec
#
_cell.length_a   1.000
_cell.length_b   1.000
_cell.length_c   1.000
_cell.angle_alpha   90.00
_cell.angle_beta   90.00
_cell.angle_gamma   90.00
#
_symmetry.space_group_name_H-M   'P 1'
#
loop_
_entity.id
_entity.type
_entity.pdbx_description
1 polymer ?
#
loop_
_entity_poly.entity_id
_entity_poly.type
_entity_poly.pdbx_seq_one_letter_code
_entity_poly.pdbx_strand_id
1 'polypeptide(L)'
;MYLLQKVRILPINYKLSYQLFNQIQHYLLPINEQQFSTLFEIKENNNFLCEKMSDKLKPRFLEIYKELKSELLDDKAFEFTDGALKWVDKMLDYNVLGGKLNRGLSVIDSYIFLKEQKELTSAEIFETSALGWCIEWLQAYFLVLDDIMDGSHTRRGQECWFRLPEVGLIAINDGILLRNHIPRILKKHFKGKPYYVDLLELFNEVEFQTASGQMIDLITTHAGKNDLSKYSLTVHKQIVQYKTAYYSFYLPVACALLMAGENLDNHTNVKDILIDMGIYFQVQDDYLDCFGDPKVLGKIGTDIQDFKCSWLVMKALEHCNEEQKKILHENYGKSDDACAAKVKALYDDLKLKDVYKEYENNTHAKLINSIEAQPSQAVQAVLKSFLAKIYMRDK
;
A
#
# COMPACT_ATOMS: atom_id res chain seq x y z
N MET A 1 37.04 -19.53 22.28
CA MET A 1 36.30 -20.70 22.87
C MET A 1 35.05 -20.30 23.66
N TYR A 2 34.94 -19.06 24.15
CA TYR A 2 33.79 -18.56 24.92
C TYR A 2 32.57 -18.19 24.02
N LEU A 3 32.79 -17.87 22.75
CA LEU A 3 31.74 -17.52 21.77
C LEU A 3 31.02 -18.76 21.19
N LEU A 4 31.68 -19.91 21.15
CA LEU A 4 31.07 -21.14 20.60
C LEU A 4 30.08 -21.83 21.56
N GLN A 5 30.08 -21.51 22.84
CA GLN A 5 29.10 -22.04 23.80
C GLN A 5 27.77 -21.28 23.79
N LYS A 6 27.73 -20.00 23.36
CA LYS A 6 26.49 -19.24 23.21
C LYS A 6 25.68 -19.58 21.93
N VAL A 7 26.35 -20.16 20.94
CA VAL A 7 25.71 -20.55 19.67
C VAL A 7 24.80 -21.79 19.77
N ARG A 8 24.90 -22.55 20.85
CA ARG A 8 24.12 -23.81 21.04
C ARG A 8 22.70 -23.61 21.58
N ILE A 9 22.31 -22.37 21.96
CA ILE A 9 21.01 -22.08 22.60
C ILE A 9 20.12 -21.15 21.71
N LEU A 10 20.56 -20.82 20.49
CA LEU A 10 19.82 -19.92 19.61
C LEU A 10 18.99 -20.69 18.58
N PRO A 11 17.72 -20.28 18.32
CA PRO A 11 16.85 -20.92 17.33
C PRO A 11 17.42 -20.82 15.91
N ILE A 12 16.98 -21.72 15.04
CA ILE A 12 17.49 -21.99 13.68
C ILE A 12 17.68 -20.72 12.81
N ASN A 13 16.95 -19.65 13.09
CA ASN A 13 17.00 -18.38 12.34
C ASN A 13 18.32 -17.59 12.48
N TYR A 14 19.08 -17.78 13.57
CA TYR A 14 20.34 -17.07 13.78
C TYR A 14 21.49 -17.59 12.89
N LYS A 15 21.42 -18.84 12.45
CA LYS A 15 22.40 -19.39 11.50
C LYS A 15 22.27 -18.82 10.09
N LEU A 16 21.04 -18.51 9.68
CA LEU A 16 20.78 -17.86 8.39
C LEU A 16 21.24 -16.39 8.40
N SER A 17 21.02 -15.66 9.51
CA SER A 17 21.44 -14.27 9.62
C SER A 17 22.98 -14.12 9.65
N TYR A 18 23.70 -15.09 10.20
CA TYR A 18 25.18 -15.08 10.20
C TYR A 18 25.79 -15.44 8.83
N GLN A 19 25.12 -16.28 8.05
CA GLN A 19 25.50 -16.55 6.65
C GLN A 19 25.22 -15.32 5.76
N LEU A 20 24.12 -14.61 5.99
CA LEU A 20 23.80 -13.36 5.32
C LEU A 20 24.79 -12.25 5.69
N PHE A 21 25.16 -12.14 6.97
CA PHE A 21 26.19 -11.20 7.47
C PHE A 21 27.54 -11.39 6.80
N ASN A 22 28.01 -12.64 6.66
CA ASN A 22 29.27 -12.94 5.99
C ASN A 22 29.22 -12.68 4.46
N GLN A 23 28.04 -12.81 3.84
CA GLN A 23 27.84 -12.42 2.45
C GLN A 23 27.79 -10.89 2.28
N ILE A 24 27.23 -10.16 3.24
CA ILE A 24 27.12 -8.69 3.23
C ILE A 24 28.50 -8.03 3.48
N GLN A 25 29.34 -8.59 4.38
CA GLN A 25 30.71 -8.08 4.62
C GLN A 25 31.60 -8.14 3.36
N HIS A 26 31.31 -9.00 2.42
CA HIS A 26 32.09 -9.11 1.18
C HIS A 26 31.74 -8.04 0.12
N TYR A 27 30.62 -7.30 0.30
CA TYR A 27 30.08 -6.41 -0.75
C TYR A 27 29.71 -5.00 -0.31
N LEU A 28 29.79 -4.63 0.99
CA LEU A 28 29.39 -3.30 1.47
C LEU A 28 30.36 -2.71 2.49
N LEU A 29 30.40 -1.36 2.57
CA LEU A 29 31.14 -0.55 3.53
C LEU A 29 31.04 -1.07 4.97
N PRO A 30 32.05 -0.90 5.84
CA PRO A 30 32.16 -1.55 7.13
C PRO A 30 31.09 -1.03 8.11
N ILE A 31 29.94 -1.69 8.12
CA ILE A 31 29.00 -1.63 9.23
C ILE A 31 29.59 -2.52 10.33
N ASN A 32 29.84 -1.97 11.53
CA ASN A 32 30.35 -2.79 12.62
C ASN A 32 29.27 -3.74 13.16
N GLU A 33 29.70 -4.85 13.77
CA GLU A 33 28.79 -5.89 14.32
C GLU A 33 27.73 -5.31 15.28
N GLN A 34 28.07 -4.24 15.98
CA GLN A 34 27.20 -3.58 16.95
C GLN A 34 26.08 -2.79 16.26
N GLN A 35 26.38 -2.12 15.15
CA GLN A 35 25.37 -1.41 14.33
C GLN A 35 24.42 -2.38 13.62
N PHE A 36 24.95 -3.51 13.12
CA PHE A 36 24.11 -4.56 12.52
C PHE A 36 23.22 -5.24 13.57
N SER A 37 23.76 -5.57 14.75
CA SER A 37 22.99 -6.14 15.86
C SER A 37 21.89 -5.18 16.33
N THR A 38 22.20 -3.88 16.46
CA THR A 38 21.20 -2.87 16.86
C THR A 38 20.10 -2.70 15.81
N LEU A 39 20.45 -2.67 14.52
CA LEU A 39 19.48 -2.61 13.43
C LEU A 39 18.60 -3.87 13.37
N PHE A 40 19.18 -5.03 13.63
CA PHE A 40 18.46 -6.30 13.62
C PHE A 40 17.54 -6.42 14.85
N GLU A 41 18.00 -6.04 16.05
CA GLU A 41 17.18 -6.01 17.26
C GLU A 41 16.03 -4.99 17.18
N ILE A 42 16.25 -3.84 16.56
CA ILE A 42 15.20 -2.83 16.32
C ILE A 42 14.18 -3.40 15.32
N LYS A 43 14.61 -4.09 14.27
CA LYS A 43 13.72 -4.72 13.28
C LYS A 43 12.90 -5.84 13.91
N GLU A 44 13.52 -6.74 14.68
CA GLU A 44 12.79 -7.82 15.35
C GLU A 44 11.85 -7.31 16.43
N ASN A 45 12.28 -6.37 17.27
CA ASN A 45 11.44 -5.83 18.34
C ASN A 45 10.26 -4.99 17.78
N ASN A 46 10.46 -4.15 16.78
CA ASN A 46 9.39 -3.34 16.21
C ASN A 46 8.43 -4.18 15.37
N ASN A 47 8.91 -5.12 14.55
CA ASN A 47 8.04 -6.05 13.82
C ASN A 47 7.29 -6.97 14.77
N PHE A 48 7.93 -7.48 15.79
CA PHE A 48 7.32 -8.37 16.77
C PHE A 48 6.26 -7.66 17.63
N LEU A 49 6.46 -6.39 17.98
CA LEU A 49 5.47 -5.59 18.70
C LEU A 49 4.30 -5.21 17.78
N CYS A 50 4.58 -4.78 16.54
CA CYS A 50 3.56 -4.36 15.59
C CYS A 50 2.69 -5.55 15.10
N GLU A 51 3.29 -6.69 14.74
CA GLU A 51 2.54 -7.91 14.39
C GLU A 51 1.67 -8.40 15.54
N LYS A 52 2.17 -8.39 16.78
CA LYS A 52 1.37 -8.81 17.94
C LYS A 52 0.20 -7.90 18.26
N MET A 53 0.28 -6.61 17.97
CA MET A 53 -0.80 -5.66 18.30
C MET A 53 -1.90 -5.71 17.24
N SER A 54 -1.57 -5.63 15.96
CA SER A 54 -2.55 -5.74 14.87
C SER A 54 -3.19 -7.12 14.80
N ASP A 55 -2.46 -8.20 15.05
CA ASP A 55 -3.03 -9.55 15.08
C ASP A 55 -4.06 -9.75 16.20
N LYS A 56 -3.80 -9.19 17.39
CA LYS A 56 -4.76 -9.23 18.50
C LYS A 56 -6.02 -8.41 18.22
N LEU A 57 -5.91 -7.30 17.50
CA LEU A 57 -7.02 -6.39 17.25
C LEU A 57 -7.80 -6.74 15.98
N LYS A 58 -7.22 -7.52 15.07
CA LYS A 58 -7.85 -7.92 13.82
C LYS A 58 -9.22 -8.61 13.99
N PRO A 59 -9.44 -9.54 14.94
CA PRO A 59 -10.78 -10.09 15.19
C PRO A 59 -11.79 -9.01 15.56
N ARG A 60 -11.44 -8.07 16.46
CA ARG A 60 -12.31 -6.96 16.84
C ARG A 60 -12.55 -5.99 15.69
N PHE A 61 -11.54 -5.72 14.89
CA PHE A 61 -11.66 -4.92 13.66
C PHE A 61 -12.70 -5.52 12.70
N LEU A 62 -12.67 -6.84 12.49
CA LEU A 62 -13.66 -7.56 11.65
C LEU A 62 -15.07 -7.56 12.26
N GLU A 63 -15.22 -7.61 13.58
CA GLU A 63 -16.52 -7.45 14.24
C GLU A 63 -17.11 -6.05 13.99
N ILE A 64 -16.29 -5.01 14.10
CA ILE A 64 -16.69 -3.63 13.84
C ILE A 64 -17.15 -3.45 12.39
N TYR A 65 -16.55 -4.14 11.41
CA TYR A 65 -17.09 -4.16 10.04
C TYR A 65 -18.57 -4.60 10.01
N LYS A 66 -18.90 -5.65 10.72
CA LYS A 66 -20.28 -6.16 10.75
C LYS A 66 -21.24 -5.16 11.41
N GLU A 67 -20.77 -4.48 12.46
CA GLU A 67 -21.54 -3.40 13.11
C GLU A 67 -21.80 -2.26 12.11
N LEU A 68 -20.76 -1.74 11.46
CA LEU A 68 -20.87 -0.65 10.48
C LEU A 68 -21.73 -1.07 9.27
N LYS A 69 -21.57 -2.28 8.75
CA LYS A 69 -22.40 -2.81 7.65
C LYS A 69 -23.87 -2.88 8.05
N SER A 70 -24.19 -3.45 9.22
CA SER A 70 -25.58 -3.50 9.73
C SER A 70 -26.17 -2.09 9.85
N GLU A 71 -25.41 -1.13 10.36
CA GLU A 71 -25.85 0.25 10.48
C GLU A 71 -26.15 0.93 9.15
N LEU A 72 -25.41 0.61 8.09
CA LEU A 72 -25.64 1.12 6.75
C LEU A 72 -26.89 0.49 6.11
N LEU A 73 -27.13 -0.80 6.35
CA LEU A 73 -28.30 -1.51 5.85
C LEU A 73 -29.60 -1.10 6.59
N ASP A 74 -29.48 -0.79 7.88
CA ASP A 74 -30.63 -0.41 8.73
C ASP A 74 -30.91 1.10 8.72
N ASP A 75 -30.27 1.87 7.82
CA ASP A 75 -30.42 3.31 7.78
C ASP A 75 -31.82 3.73 7.31
N LYS A 76 -32.65 4.09 8.26
CA LYS A 76 -34.05 4.50 8.05
C LYS A 76 -34.22 5.78 7.22
N ALA A 77 -33.13 6.48 6.86
CA ALA A 77 -33.21 7.59 5.93
C ALA A 77 -33.54 7.15 4.49
N PHE A 78 -33.46 5.83 4.23
CA PHE A 78 -33.80 5.23 2.94
C PHE A 78 -34.73 4.01 3.14
N GLU A 79 -35.84 4.01 2.43
CA GLU A 79 -36.75 2.87 2.38
C GLU A 79 -36.33 1.95 1.22
N PHE A 80 -35.24 1.21 1.40
CA PHE A 80 -34.79 0.24 0.42
C PHE A 80 -35.74 -0.96 0.37
N THR A 81 -35.95 -1.49 -0.84
CA THR A 81 -36.62 -2.78 -1.01
C THR A 81 -35.72 -3.92 -0.50
N ASP A 82 -36.31 -5.06 -0.14
CA ASP A 82 -35.53 -6.26 0.27
C ASP A 82 -34.48 -6.67 -0.79
N GLY A 83 -34.80 -6.49 -2.06
CA GLY A 83 -33.86 -6.77 -3.16
C GLY A 83 -32.67 -5.84 -3.15
N ALA A 84 -32.88 -4.54 -2.92
CA ALA A 84 -31.82 -3.55 -2.82
C ALA A 84 -30.92 -3.80 -1.58
N LEU A 85 -31.53 -4.14 -0.43
CA LEU A 85 -30.76 -4.48 0.77
C LEU A 85 -29.86 -5.70 0.55
N LYS A 86 -30.38 -6.77 -0.07
CA LYS A 86 -29.58 -7.96 -0.41
C LYS A 86 -28.45 -7.65 -1.40
N TRP A 87 -28.69 -6.73 -2.35
CA TRP A 87 -27.68 -6.30 -3.29
C TRP A 87 -26.54 -5.55 -2.59
N VAL A 88 -26.87 -4.56 -1.76
CA VAL A 88 -25.87 -3.80 -1.00
C VAL A 88 -25.10 -4.70 -0.02
N ASP A 89 -25.79 -5.62 0.65
CA ASP A 89 -25.15 -6.59 1.57
C ASP A 89 -24.09 -7.43 0.83
N LYS A 90 -24.47 -8.02 -0.33
CA LYS A 90 -23.56 -8.80 -1.19
C LYS A 90 -22.40 -7.94 -1.73
N MET A 91 -22.70 -6.74 -2.23
CA MET A 91 -21.72 -5.81 -2.78
C MET A 91 -20.66 -5.43 -1.74
N LEU A 92 -21.08 -5.17 -0.49
CA LEU A 92 -20.16 -4.84 0.61
C LEU A 92 -19.23 -6.01 0.94
N ASP A 93 -19.78 -7.21 1.15
CA ASP A 93 -18.97 -8.38 1.52
C ASP A 93 -18.00 -8.77 0.38
N TYR A 94 -18.43 -8.64 -0.86
CA TYR A 94 -17.60 -8.98 -2.02
C TYR A 94 -16.41 -8.03 -2.21
N ASN A 95 -16.63 -6.72 -2.06
CA ASN A 95 -15.64 -5.72 -2.44
C ASN A 95 -14.82 -5.16 -1.27
N VAL A 96 -15.39 -5.06 -0.07
CA VAL A 96 -14.71 -4.46 1.10
C VAL A 96 -13.85 -5.49 1.83
N LEU A 97 -14.34 -6.72 1.96
CA LEU A 97 -13.62 -7.81 2.60
C LEU A 97 -12.59 -8.48 1.66
N GLY A 98 -11.85 -9.46 2.19
CA GLY A 98 -10.93 -10.31 1.42
C GLY A 98 -9.55 -9.71 1.17
N GLY A 99 -9.30 -8.45 1.54
CA GLY A 99 -7.98 -7.83 1.50
C GLY A 99 -7.12 -8.16 2.73
N LYS A 100 -5.86 -7.69 2.71
CA LYS A 100 -4.94 -7.81 3.86
C LYS A 100 -5.34 -6.89 5.02
N LEU A 101 -6.17 -5.88 4.76
CA LEU A 101 -6.64 -4.86 5.72
C LEU A 101 -5.52 -4.00 6.33
N ASN A 102 -4.39 -3.94 5.66
CA ASN A 102 -3.21 -3.24 6.18
C ASN A 102 -3.43 -1.74 6.38
N ARG A 103 -4.20 -1.10 5.48
CA ARG A 103 -4.48 0.34 5.55
C ARG A 103 -5.36 0.66 6.74
N GLY A 104 -6.43 -0.10 6.90
CA GLY A 104 -7.35 0.06 8.02
C GLY A 104 -6.69 -0.22 9.37
N LEU A 105 -5.96 -1.33 9.49
CA LEU A 105 -5.23 -1.69 10.71
C LEU A 105 -4.12 -0.66 11.04
N SER A 106 -3.55 0.01 10.03
CA SER A 106 -2.52 1.02 10.24
C SER A 106 -3.04 2.27 10.97
N VAL A 107 -4.34 2.58 10.93
CA VAL A 107 -4.93 3.65 11.75
C VAL A 107 -4.79 3.31 13.23
N ILE A 108 -5.15 2.06 13.59
CA ILE A 108 -5.08 1.57 14.97
C ILE A 108 -3.63 1.56 15.45
N ASP A 109 -2.73 0.96 14.66
CA ASP A 109 -1.30 0.89 15.00
C ASP A 109 -0.70 2.28 15.22
N SER A 110 -1.01 3.22 14.31
CA SER A 110 -0.55 4.61 14.42
C SER A 110 -1.05 5.28 15.69
N TYR A 111 -2.32 5.12 16.01
CA TYR A 111 -2.92 5.72 17.20
C TYR A 111 -2.33 5.15 18.49
N ILE A 112 -2.06 3.83 18.54
CA ILE A 112 -1.40 3.19 19.67
C ILE A 112 0.00 3.79 19.92
N PHE A 113 0.79 3.97 18.87
CA PHE A 113 2.11 4.60 19.01
C PHE A 113 2.00 6.05 19.46
N LEU A 114 1.06 6.83 18.93
CA LEU A 114 0.83 8.22 19.34
C LEU A 114 0.37 8.32 20.81
N LYS A 115 -0.32 7.32 21.33
CA LYS A 115 -0.71 7.18 22.74
C LYS A 115 0.40 6.59 23.62
N GLU A 116 1.65 6.53 23.12
CA GLU A 116 2.80 5.94 23.84
C GLU A 116 2.56 4.49 24.27
N GLN A 117 1.88 3.73 23.44
CA GLN A 117 1.54 2.31 23.65
C GLN A 117 0.65 2.04 24.89
N LYS A 118 -0.08 3.05 25.38
CA LYS A 118 -1.10 2.86 26.41
C LYS A 118 -2.25 2.01 25.85
N GLU A 119 -2.88 1.22 26.73
CA GLU A 119 -4.06 0.45 26.35
C GLU A 119 -5.17 1.37 25.84
N LEU A 120 -5.78 0.97 24.73
CA LEU A 120 -6.90 1.69 24.15
C LEU A 120 -8.19 1.31 24.88
N THR A 121 -9.03 2.29 25.14
CA THR A 121 -10.40 2.08 25.59
C THR A 121 -11.23 1.42 24.48
N SER A 122 -12.35 0.77 24.83
CA SER A 122 -13.28 0.18 23.83
C SER A 122 -13.79 1.23 22.84
N ALA A 123 -13.98 2.48 23.26
CA ALA A 123 -14.38 3.57 22.39
C ALA A 123 -13.27 3.94 21.38
N GLU A 124 -12.02 4.03 21.82
CA GLU A 124 -10.87 4.31 20.94
C GLU A 124 -10.63 3.18 19.94
N ILE A 125 -10.79 1.91 20.37
CA ILE A 125 -10.72 0.75 19.47
C ILE A 125 -11.82 0.84 18.40
N PHE A 126 -13.04 1.19 18.78
CA PHE A 126 -14.13 1.36 17.83
C PHE A 126 -13.86 2.52 16.87
N GLU A 127 -13.50 3.69 17.35
CA GLU A 127 -13.28 4.89 16.56
C GLU A 127 -12.11 4.71 15.57
N THR A 128 -10.97 4.21 16.03
CA THR A 128 -9.83 3.90 15.15
C THR A 128 -10.18 2.86 14.09
N SER A 129 -10.94 1.84 14.48
CA SER A 129 -11.40 0.81 13.54
C SER A 129 -12.41 1.36 12.53
N ALA A 130 -13.34 2.23 12.95
CA ALA A 130 -14.30 2.85 12.03
C ALA A 130 -13.61 3.73 10.99
N LEU A 131 -12.60 4.52 11.38
CA LEU A 131 -11.76 5.26 10.42
C LEU A 131 -10.96 4.32 9.52
N GLY A 132 -10.39 3.26 10.08
CA GLY A 132 -9.70 2.22 9.31
C GLY A 132 -10.62 1.60 8.25
N TRP A 133 -11.84 1.28 8.61
CA TRP A 133 -12.84 0.76 7.67
C TRP A 133 -13.22 1.81 6.61
N CYS A 134 -13.37 3.09 6.95
CA CYS A 134 -13.59 4.14 5.95
C CYS A 134 -12.47 4.13 4.87
N ILE A 135 -11.23 3.85 5.25
CA ILE A 135 -10.11 3.74 4.29
C ILE A 135 -10.21 2.45 3.46
N GLU A 136 -10.61 1.32 4.05
CA GLU A 136 -10.84 0.07 3.30
C GLU A 136 -12.06 0.21 2.34
N TRP A 137 -13.12 0.96 2.73
CA TRP A 137 -14.23 1.35 1.84
C TRP A 137 -13.74 2.23 0.68
N LEU A 138 -12.89 3.22 0.96
CA LEU A 138 -12.29 4.07 -0.05
C LEU A 138 -11.49 3.25 -1.06
N GLN A 139 -10.68 2.31 -0.56
CA GLN A 139 -9.95 1.38 -1.43
C GLN A 139 -10.89 0.51 -2.27
N ALA A 140 -11.95 -0.04 -1.66
CA ALA A 140 -12.92 -0.87 -2.37
C ALA A 140 -13.59 -0.10 -3.51
N TYR A 141 -14.00 1.15 -3.27
CA TYR A 141 -14.53 2.06 -4.27
C TYR A 141 -13.56 2.22 -5.46
N PHE A 142 -12.31 2.58 -5.18
CA PHE A 142 -11.32 2.76 -6.24
C PHE A 142 -11.05 1.47 -7.00
N LEU A 143 -10.93 0.32 -6.31
CA LEU A 143 -10.66 -0.96 -6.97
C LEU A 143 -11.81 -1.42 -7.87
N VAL A 144 -13.06 -1.20 -7.48
CA VAL A 144 -14.23 -1.54 -8.31
C VAL A 144 -14.20 -0.75 -9.62
N LEU A 145 -13.87 0.54 -9.57
CA LEU A 145 -13.80 1.38 -10.77
C LEU A 145 -12.51 1.14 -11.58
N ASP A 146 -11.37 0.95 -10.92
CA ASP A 146 -10.08 0.60 -11.55
C ASP A 146 -10.20 -0.68 -12.37
N ASP A 147 -10.80 -1.73 -11.81
CA ASP A 147 -11.03 -3.00 -12.49
C ASP A 147 -11.84 -2.85 -13.78
N ILE A 148 -12.86 -1.96 -13.79
CA ILE A 148 -13.65 -1.66 -15.01
C ILE A 148 -12.79 -0.92 -16.03
N MET A 149 -12.04 0.10 -15.61
CA MET A 149 -11.24 0.94 -16.50
C MET A 149 -10.08 0.16 -17.12
N ASP A 150 -9.47 -0.75 -16.36
CA ASP A 150 -8.36 -1.60 -16.82
C ASP A 150 -8.84 -2.91 -17.49
N GLY A 151 -10.14 -3.23 -17.43
CA GLY A 151 -10.68 -4.50 -17.95
C GLY A 151 -10.14 -5.72 -17.19
N SER A 152 -9.79 -5.57 -15.91
CA SER A 152 -9.16 -6.58 -15.08
C SER A 152 -10.00 -7.86 -14.98
N HIS A 153 -9.36 -9.03 -14.84
CA HIS A 153 -10.06 -10.31 -14.75
C HIS A 153 -10.33 -10.73 -13.31
N THR A 154 -9.35 -10.61 -12.44
CA THR A 154 -9.42 -11.11 -11.06
C THR A 154 -8.95 -10.06 -10.06
N ARG A 155 -9.59 -10.06 -8.88
CA ARG A 155 -9.23 -9.25 -7.72
C ARG A 155 -9.30 -10.10 -6.45
N ARG A 156 -8.23 -10.12 -5.65
CA ARG A 156 -8.17 -10.88 -4.39
C ARG A 156 -8.50 -12.38 -4.56
N GLY A 157 -8.08 -12.98 -5.70
CA GLY A 157 -8.26 -14.40 -5.99
C GLY A 157 -9.66 -14.79 -6.46
N GLN A 158 -10.56 -13.82 -6.74
CA GLN A 158 -11.89 -14.04 -7.32
C GLN A 158 -12.09 -13.15 -8.54
N GLU A 159 -13.16 -13.38 -9.32
CA GLU A 159 -13.49 -12.52 -10.47
C GLU A 159 -13.69 -11.07 -10.04
N CYS A 160 -13.34 -10.09 -10.88
CA CYS A 160 -13.68 -8.71 -10.62
C CYS A 160 -15.20 -8.52 -10.54
N TRP A 161 -15.69 -7.68 -9.65
CA TRP A 161 -17.12 -7.48 -9.37
C TRP A 161 -17.95 -7.25 -10.63
N PHE A 162 -17.46 -6.40 -11.54
CA PHE A 162 -18.17 -6.09 -12.79
C PHE A 162 -18.26 -7.24 -13.78
N ARG A 163 -17.47 -8.31 -13.60
CA ARG A 163 -17.49 -9.47 -14.49
C ARG A 163 -18.55 -10.49 -14.12
N LEU A 164 -19.11 -10.38 -12.92
CA LEU A 164 -20.22 -11.24 -12.54
C LEU A 164 -21.42 -10.99 -13.46
N PRO A 165 -22.06 -12.03 -14.04
CA PRO A 165 -23.12 -11.88 -15.03
C PRO A 165 -24.30 -11.01 -14.56
N GLU A 166 -24.62 -11.07 -13.27
CA GLU A 166 -25.70 -10.29 -12.67
C GLU A 166 -25.32 -8.85 -12.37
N VAL A 167 -24.02 -8.50 -12.39
CA VAL A 167 -23.49 -7.17 -12.01
C VAL A 167 -23.24 -6.29 -13.24
N GLY A 168 -22.31 -6.71 -14.10
CA GLY A 168 -21.93 -5.93 -15.27
C GLY A 168 -21.59 -4.47 -14.91
N LEU A 169 -22.06 -3.53 -15.69
CA LEU A 169 -21.82 -2.09 -15.49
C LEU A 169 -22.60 -1.47 -14.32
N ILE A 170 -23.48 -2.20 -13.64
CA ILE A 170 -24.06 -1.75 -12.37
C ILE A 170 -22.95 -1.46 -11.36
N ALA A 171 -21.82 -2.16 -11.46
CA ALA A 171 -20.63 -1.93 -10.64
C ALA A 171 -20.16 -0.46 -10.61
N ILE A 172 -20.45 0.34 -11.65
CA ILE A 172 -20.14 1.79 -11.65
C ILE A 172 -20.95 2.49 -10.56
N ASN A 173 -22.25 2.19 -10.48
CA ASN A 173 -23.12 2.75 -9.44
C ASN A 173 -22.74 2.20 -8.04
N ASP A 174 -22.35 0.93 -7.96
CA ASP A 174 -21.92 0.32 -6.71
C ASP A 174 -20.64 0.98 -6.17
N GLY A 175 -19.70 1.35 -7.05
CA GLY A 175 -18.56 2.17 -6.69
C GLY A 175 -18.97 3.51 -6.06
N ILE A 176 -19.96 4.21 -6.65
CA ILE A 176 -20.48 5.46 -6.10
C ILE A 176 -21.14 5.24 -4.72
N LEU A 177 -21.86 4.13 -4.53
CA LEU A 177 -22.45 3.78 -3.24
C LEU A 177 -21.36 3.51 -2.19
N LEU A 178 -20.34 2.72 -2.52
CA LEU A 178 -19.20 2.47 -1.63
C LEU A 178 -18.57 3.78 -1.15
N ARG A 179 -18.33 4.71 -2.07
CA ARG A 179 -17.82 6.05 -1.77
C ARG A 179 -18.72 6.79 -0.79
N ASN A 180 -20.05 6.76 -1.02
CA ASN A 180 -21.01 7.52 -0.22
C ASN A 180 -21.26 6.91 1.17
N HIS A 181 -20.90 5.66 1.41
CA HIS A 181 -20.93 5.06 2.75
C HIS A 181 -19.94 5.74 3.71
N ILE A 182 -18.79 6.22 3.21
CA ILE A 182 -17.76 6.86 4.05
C ILE A 182 -18.32 8.07 4.82
N PRO A 183 -18.85 9.12 4.17
CA PRO A 183 -19.37 10.27 4.91
C PRO A 183 -20.56 9.92 5.81
N ARG A 184 -21.29 8.84 5.55
CA ARG A 184 -22.36 8.35 6.44
C ARG A 184 -21.79 7.78 7.73
N ILE A 185 -20.75 6.94 7.65
CA ILE A 185 -20.03 6.41 8.82
C ILE A 185 -19.42 7.58 9.60
N LEU A 186 -18.71 8.49 8.92
CA LEU A 186 -18.09 9.64 9.57
C LEU A 186 -19.14 10.53 10.27
N LYS A 187 -20.26 10.81 9.63
CA LYS A 187 -21.35 11.58 10.22
C LYS A 187 -21.94 10.92 11.46
N LYS A 188 -22.17 9.60 11.41
CA LYS A 188 -22.81 8.86 12.49
C LYS A 188 -21.93 8.82 13.74
N HIS A 189 -20.64 8.55 13.58
CA HIS A 189 -19.75 8.25 14.68
C HIS A 189 -18.84 9.42 15.11
N PHE A 190 -18.63 10.41 14.22
CA PHE A 190 -17.65 11.48 14.47
C PHE A 190 -18.23 12.89 14.47
N LYS A 191 -19.51 13.12 14.11
CA LYS A 191 -20.11 14.47 14.03
C LYS A 191 -19.94 15.30 15.31
N GLY A 192 -19.87 14.66 16.47
CA GLY A 192 -19.67 15.34 17.77
C GLY A 192 -18.20 15.53 18.16
N LYS A 193 -17.27 15.08 17.36
CA LYS A 193 -15.83 15.18 17.65
C LYS A 193 -15.27 16.52 17.15
N PRO A 194 -14.30 17.12 17.86
CA PRO A 194 -13.71 18.40 17.43
C PRO A 194 -13.05 18.32 16.04
N TYR A 195 -12.51 17.18 15.66
CA TYR A 195 -11.82 16.92 14.40
C TYR A 195 -12.73 16.37 13.27
N TYR A 196 -14.06 16.46 13.43
CA TYR A 196 -15.00 15.92 12.43
C TYR A 196 -14.89 16.60 11.06
N VAL A 197 -14.78 17.92 11.06
CA VAL A 197 -14.65 18.69 9.80
C VAL A 197 -13.33 18.36 9.12
N ASP A 198 -12.25 18.31 9.91
CA ASP A 198 -10.90 17.98 9.41
C ASP A 198 -10.87 16.57 8.77
N LEU A 199 -11.60 15.59 9.35
CA LEU A 199 -11.76 14.26 8.74
C LEU A 199 -12.48 14.34 7.39
N LEU A 200 -13.57 15.08 7.28
CA LEU A 200 -14.29 15.23 6.01
C LEU A 200 -13.42 15.89 4.95
N GLU A 201 -12.68 16.93 5.28
CA GLU A 201 -11.76 17.62 4.39
C GLU A 201 -10.62 16.68 3.96
N LEU A 202 -10.03 15.96 4.92
CA LEU A 202 -8.95 15.00 4.66
C LEU A 202 -9.38 13.89 3.68
N PHE A 203 -10.54 13.26 3.92
CA PHE A 203 -11.04 12.21 3.02
C PHE A 203 -11.35 12.75 1.63
N ASN A 204 -11.97 13.92 1.51
CA ASN A 204 -12.29 14.54 0.22
C ASN A 204 -11.02 14.93 -0.55
N GLU A 205 -10.03 15.50 0.12
CA GLU A 205 -8.75 15.88 -0.51
C GLU A 205 -8.00 14.65 -1.02
N VAL A 206 -7.87 13.62 -0.18
CA VAL A 206 -7.18 12.37 -0.55
C VAL A 206 -7.93 11.62 -1.66
N GLU A 207 -9.26 11.63 -1.65
CA GLU A 207 -10.08 11.07 -2.73
C GLU A 207 -9.80 11.80 -4.05
N PHE A 208 -9.82 13.15 -4.04
CA PHE A 208 -9.52 13.95 -5.22
C PHE A 208 -8.12 13.67 -5.76
N GLN A 209 -7.12 13.60 -4.88
CA GLN A 209 -5.74 13.29 -5.26
C GLN A 209 -5.63 11.90 -5.88
N THR A 210 -6.30 10.89 -5.29
CA THR A 210 -6.27 9.51 -5.80
C THR A 210 -6.97 9.39 -7.15
N ALA A 211 -8.12 10.03 -7.33
CA ALA A 211 -8.81 10.08 -8.61
C ALA A 211 -8.00 10.81 -9.69
N SER A 212 -7.31 11.89 -9.32
CA SER A 212 -6.40 12.61 -10.21
C SER A 212 -5.21 11.75 -10.63
N GLY A 213 -4.63 10.97 -9.69
CA GLY A 213 -3.58 10.01 -9.98
C GLY A 213 -4.03 8.92 -10.94
N GLN A 214 -5.23 8.38 -10.77
CA GLN A 214 -5.85 7.43 -11.68
C GLN A 214 -6.03 8.02 -13.09
N MET A 215 -6.51 9.27 -13.17
CA MET A 215 -6.63 9.97 -14.44
C MET A 215 -5.28 10.10 -15.14
N ILE A 216 -4.22 10.51 -14.42
CA ILE A 216 -2.87 10.63 -15.00
C ILE A 216 -2.39 9.27 -15.51
N ASP A 217 -2.59 8.18 -14.76
CA ASP A 217 -2.24 6.82 -15.16
C ASP A 217 -2.94 6.42 -16.47
N LEU A 218 -4.26 6.61 -16.56
CA LEU A 218 -5.06 6.27 -17.73
C LEU A 218 -4.66 7.05 -18.98
N ILE A 219 -4.50 8.38 -18.88
CA ILE A 219 -4.10 9.20 -20.04
C ILE A 219 -2.68 8.94 -20.48
N THR A 220 -1.76 8.67 -19.53
CA THR A 220 -0.37 8.32 -19.80
C THR A 220 -0.27 6.98 -20.51
N THR A 221 -0.99 5.97 -20.02
CA THR A 221 -1.06 4.64 -20.64
C THR A 221 -1.63 4.75 -22.06
N HIS A 222 -2.69 5.54 -22.26
CA HIS A 222 -3.28 5.75 -23.59
C HIS A 222 -2.30 6.45 -24.56
N ALA A 223 -1.61 7.48 -24.11
CA ALA A 223 -0.62 8.20 -24.92
C ALA A 223 0.61 7.34 -25.22
N GLY A 224 1.06 6.53 -24.25
CA GLY A 224 2.22 5.64 -24.38
C GLY A 224 2.04 4.51 -25.39
N LYS A 225 0.82 4.05 -25.64
CA LYS A 225 0.51 3.00 -26.63
C LYS A 225 1.07 3.28 -28.02
N ASN A 226 1.26 4.55 -28.35
CA ASN A 226 1.81 4.99 -29.62
C ASN A 226 3.25 5.53 -29.53
N ASP A 227 3.70 5.88 -28.32
CA ASP A 227 4.99 6.56 -28.14
C ASP A 227 5.50 6.43 -26.70
N LEU A 228 6.38 5.47 -26.45
CA LEU A 228 7.04 5.26 -25.15
C LEU A 228 7.83 6.48 -24.65
N SER A 229 8.19 7.43 -25.55
CA SER A 229 8.88 8.67 -25.15
C SER A 229 8.02 9.58 -24.26
N LYS A 230 6.72 9.32 -24.19
CA LYS A 230 5.79 10.00 -23.26
C LYS A 230 5.97 9.56 -21.81
N TYR A 231 6.61 8.43 -21.58
CA TYR A 231 6.91 7.96 -20.24
C TYR A 231 8.15 8.68 -19.69
N SER A 232 8.09 9.07 -18.43
CA SER A 232 9.21 9.66 -17.71
C SER A 232 9.12 9.34 -16.21
N LEU A 233 10.25 9.30 -15.52
CA LEU A 233 10.27 9.11 -14.07
C LEU A 233 9.45 10.18 -13.32
N THR A 234 9.38 11.41 -13.87
CA THR A 234 8.54 12.48 -13.32
C THR A 234 7.06 12.11 -13.39
N VAL A 235 6.60 11.62 -14.57
CA VAL A 235 5.21 11.19 -14.76
C VAL A 235 4.92 9.97 -13.89
N HIS A 236 5.79 8.96 -13.89
CA HIS A 236 5.66 7.80 -13.00
C HIS A 236 5.53 8.24 -11.54
N LYS A 237 6.43 9.13 -11.06
CA LYS A 237 6.36 9.66 -9.70
C LYS A 237 5.01 10.33 -9.40
N GLN A 238 4.47 11.13 -10.33
CA GLN A 238 3.17 11.77 -10.17
C GLN A 238 2.04 10.72 -10.07
N ILE A 239 2.04 9.71 -10.95
CA ILE A 239 1.06 8.63 -10.92
C ILE A 239 1.08 7.97 -9.54
N VAL A 240 2.22 7.45 -9.11
CA VAL A 240 2.31 6.64 -7.89
C VAL A 240 2.07 7.47 -6.62
N GLN A 241 2.51 8.72 -6.62
CA GLN A 241 2.27 9.66 -5.54
C GLN A 241 0.77 9.88 -5.32
N TYR A 242 0.04 10.23 -6.37
CA TYR A 242 -1.37 10.57 -6.27
C TYR A 242 -2.27 9.34 -6.26
N LYS A 243 -2.06 8.35 -7.15
CA LYS A 243 -2.89 7.15 -7.23
C LYS A 243 -2.79 6.28 -5.97
N THR A 244 -1.61 6.23 -5.30
CA THR A 244 -1.34 5.24 -4.25
C THR A 244 -0.87 5.84 -2.92
N ALA A 245 0.11 6.75 -2.91
CA ALA A 245 0.81 7.13 -1.68
C ALA A 245 -0.09 7.85 -0.67
N TYR A 246 -0.92 8.78 -1.12
CA TYR A 246 -1.78 9.56 -0.23
C TYR A 246 -2.77 8.69 0.54
N TYR A 247 -3.56 7.86 -0.15
CA TYR A 247 -4.59 7.09 0.55
C TYR A 247 -4.05 5.90 1.33
N SER A 248 -2.90 5.34 0.88
CA SER A 248 -2.34 4.12 1.47
C SER A 248 -1.42 4.37 2.66
N PHE A 249 -0.70 5.50 2.66
CA PHE A 249 0.32 5.81 3.66
C PHE A 249 -0.04 7.03 4.48
N TYR A 250 -0.36 8.15 3.82
CA TYR A 250 -0.65 9.39 4.54
C TYR A 250 -1.99 9.33 5.27
N LEU A 251 -3.08 8.94 4.61
CA LEU A 251 -4.42 8.97 5.19
C LEU A 251 -4.55 8.19 6.52
N PRO A 252 -4.01 6.95 6.66
CA PRO A 252 -4.11 6.23 7.93
C PRO A 252 -3.44 6.96 9.10
N VAL A 253 -2.26 7.54 8.87
CA VAL A 253 -1.52 8.28 9.90
C VAL A 253 -2.18 9.61 10.21
N ALA A 254 -2.66 10.34 9.18
CA ALA A 254 -3.39 11.59 9.36
C ALA A 254 -4.66 11.40 10.17
N CYS A 255 -5.43 10.34 9.95
CA CYS A 255 -6.58 9.98 10.78
C CYS A 255 -6.19 9.79 12.26
N ALA A 256 -5.10 9.08 12.52
CA ALA A 256 -4.62 8.84 13.87
C ALA A 256 -4.12 10.12 14.54
N LEU A 257 -3.43 11.01 13.81
CA LEU A 257 -2.99 12.32 14.29
C LEU A 257 -4.19 13.19 14.69
N LEU A 258 -5.21 13.30 13.84
CA LEU A 258 -6.44 14.04 14.14
C LEU A 258 -7.13 13.51 15.40
N MET A 259 -7.23 12.18 15.54
CA MET A 259 -7.79 11.57 16.76
C MET A 259 -6.96 11.85 18.01
N ALA A 260 -5.64 12.00 17.88
CA ALA A 260 -4.74 12.38 18.95
C ALA A 260 -4.82 13.89 19.30
N GLY A 261 -5.60 14.67 18.56
CA GLY A 261 -5.76 16.11 18.76
C GLY A 261 -4.67 16.94 18.09
N GLU A 262 -3.92 16.35 17.17
CA GLU A 262 -2.83 17.04 16.46
C GLU A 262 -3.38 17.82 15.26
N ASN A 263 -2.74 18.97 14.95
CA ASN A 263 -2.99 19.72 13.73
C ASN A 263 -2.08 19.21 12.62
N LEU A 264 -2.66 18.78 11.48
CA LEU A 264 -1.91 18.23 10.35
C LEU A 264 -0.92 19.21 9.72
N ASP A 265 -1.16 20.51 9.82
CA ASP A 265 -0.25 21.53 9.32
C ASP A 265 1.12 21.52 10.04
N ASN A 266 1.15 21.04 11.27
CA ASN A 266 2.39 20.86 12.04
C ASN A 266 3.16 19.59 11.63
N HIS A 267 2.58 18.73 10.78
CA HIS A 267 3.11 17.42 10.40
C HIS A 267 3.43 17.30 8.89
N THR A 268 3.75 18.41 8.22
CA THR A 268 4.08 18.42 6.79
C THR A 268 5.28 17.52 6.46
N ASN A 269 6.32 17.52 7.29
CA ASN A 269 7.47 16.61 7.12
C ASN A 269 7.07 15.13 7.25
N VAL A 270 6.12 14.81 8.14
CA VAL A 270 5.58 13.44 8.31
C VAL A 270 4.84 13.03 7.05
N LYS A 271 4.01 13.92 6.50
CA LYS A 271 3.32 13.73 5.23
C LYS A 271 4.32 13.41 4.11
N ASP A 272 5.38 14.21 3.97
CA ASP A 272 6.40 14.02 2.91
C ASP A 272 7.10 12.66 3.04
N ILE A 273 7.46 12.24 4.26
CA ILE A 273 8.06 10.93 4.51
C ILE A 273 7.09 9.81 4.12
N LEU A 274 5.82 9.90 4.48
CA LEU A 274 4.80 8.89 4.14
C LEU A 274 4.55 8.82 2.64
N ILE A 275 4.58 9.95 1.94
CA ILE A 275 4.50 9.99 0.47
C ILE A 275 5.73 9.32 -0.16
N ASP A 276 6.94 9.62 0.32
CA ASP A 276 8.17 8.95 -0.16
C ASP A 276 8.11 7.42 0.10
N MET A 277 7.56 6.98 1.24
CA MET A 277 7.31 5.54 1.50
C MET A 277 6.32 4.94 0.51
N GLY A 278 5.25 5.66 0.18
CA GLY A 278 4.25 5.21 -0.78
C GLY A 278 4.81 5.09 -2.20
N ILE A 279 5.69 6.01 -2.60
CA ILE A 279 6.42 5.95 -3.87
C ILE A 279 7.34 4.73 -3.89
N TYR A 280 8.11 4.51 -2.82
CA TYR A 280 8.96 3.32 -2.69
C TYR A 280 8.16 2.02 -2.76
N PHE A 281 7.02 1.96 -2.07
CA PHE A 281 6.11 0.81 -2.10
C PHE A 281 5.64 0.49 -3.51
N GLN A 282 5.28 1.49 -4.32
CA GLN A 282 4.81 1.27 -5.68
C GLN A 282 5.94 0.84 -6.61
N VAL A 283 7.13 1.46 -6.50
CA VAL A 283 8.32 1.00 -7.25
C VAL A 283 8.63 -0.48 -6.95
N GLN A 284 8.44 -0.89 -5.70
CA GLN A 284 8.57 -2.29 -5.30
C GLN A 284 7.44 -3.16 -5.89
N ASP A 285 6.20 -2.64 -6.00
CA ASP A 285 5.10 -3.35 -6.64
C ASP A 285 5.38 -3.58 -8.13
N ASP A 286 5.85 -2.55 -8.85
CA ASP A 286 6.27 -2.64 -10.25
C ASP A 286 7.40 -3.68 -10.44
N TYR A 287 8.36 -3.73 -9.52
CA TYR A 287 9.43 -4.72 -9.53
C TYR A 287 8.89 -6.14 -9.31
N LEU A 288 8.03 -6.32 -8.31
CA LEU A 288 7.43 -7.61 -7.97
C LEU A 288 6.46 -8.09 -9.06
N ASP A 289 5.75 -7.18 -9.75
CA ASP A 289 4.88 -7.53 -10.88
C ASP A 289 5.67 -8.25 -11.99
N CYS A 290 6.88 -7.79 -12.27
CA CYS A 290 7.74 -8.37 -13.30
C CYS A 290 8.51 -9.61 -12.83
N PHE A 291 9.13 -9.56 -11.63
CA PHE A 291 10.14 -10.52 -11.16
C PHE A 291 9.67 -11.38 -9.99
N GLY A 292 8.53 -11.06 -9.36
CA GLY A 292 8.01 -11.82 -8.23
C GLY A 292 7.46 -13.19 -8.63
N ASP A 293 7.45 -14.13 -7.68
CA ASP A 293 6.81 -15.43 -7.89
C ASP A 293 5.29 -15.29 -7.82
N PRO A 294 4.54 -15.61 -8.91
CA PRO A 294 3.08 -15.52 -8.91
C PRO A 294 2.40 -16.33 -7.81
N LYS A 295 3.02 -17.43 -7.35
CA LYS A 295 2.48 -18.23 -6.24
C LYS A 295 2.56 -17.50 -4.90
N VAL A 296 3.60 -16.71 -4.71
CA VAL A 296 3.79 -15.88 -3.51
C VAL A 296 2.90 -14.65 -3.57
N LEU A 297 2.88 -13.97 -4.73
CA LEU A 297 2.12 -12.74 -4.95
C LEU A 297 0.60 -12.98 -4.96
N GLY A 298 0.15 -14.17 -5.40
CA GLY A 298 -1.26 -14.49 -5.60
C GLY A 298 -1.87 -13.81 -6.84
N LYS A 299 -1.04 -13.24 -7.72
CA LYS A 299 -1.43 -12.66 -9.01
C LYS A 299 -0.33 -12.91 -10.05
N ILE A 300 -0.71 -12.93 -11.32
CA ILE A 300 0.23 -12.89 -12.45
C ILE A 300 0.43 -11.41 -12.77
N GLY A 301 1.68 -10.95 -12.87
CA GLY A 301 1.99 -9.58 -13.24
C GLY A 301 1.71 -9.32 -14.71
N THR A 302 1.08 -8.19 -15.01
CA THR A 302 0.61 -7.81 -16.36
C THR A 302 1.08 -6.44 -16.82
N ASP A 303 1.88 -5.72 -16.03
CA ASP A 303 2.32 -4.35 -16.33
C ASP A 303 2.94 -4.20 -17.72
N ILE A 304 3.68 -5.22 -18.19
CA ILE A 304 4.27 -5.24 -19.53
C ILE A 304 3.19 -5.32 -20.61
N GLN A 305 2.21 -6.24 -20.44
CA GLN A 305 1.13 -6.44 -21.42
C GLN A 305 0.14 -5.28 -21.41
N ASP A 306 -0.12 -4.69 -20.23
CA ASP A 306 -1.07 -3.61 -20.03
C ASP A 306 -0.51 -2.21 -20.39
N PHE A 307 0.70 -2.17 -20.89
CA PHE A 307 1.36 -0.91 -21.30
C PHE A 307 1.52 0.08 -20.14
N LYS A 308 1.75 -0.38 -18.92
CA LYS A 308 1.84 0.50 -17.76
C LYS A 308 3.12 1.34 -17.76
N CYS A 309 3.05 2.58 -17.32
CA CYS A 309 4.21 3.44 -17.06
C CYS A 309 4.89 3.00 -15.77
N SER A 310 5.50 1.79 -15.77
CA SER A 310 6.16 1.22 -14.59
C SER A 310 7.58 1.73 -14.42
N TRP A 311 8.10 1.66 -13.20
CA TRP A 311 9.48 2.03 -12.89
C TRP A 311 10.50 1.24 -13.73
N LEU A 312 10.22 -0.04 -14.00
CA LEU A 312 11.13 -0.89 -14.77
C LEU A 312 11.25 -0.44 -16.23
N VAL A 313 10.14 -0.12 -16.92
CA VAL A 313 10.21 0.36 -18.30
C VAL A 313 10.93 1.71 -18.37
N MET A 314 10.75 2.58 -17.37
CA MET A 314 11.46 3.84 -17.29
C MET A 314 12.97 3.64 -17.16
N LYS A 315 13.39 2.75 -16.27
CA LYS A 315 14.82 2.41 -16.11
C LYS A 315 15.38 1.71 -17.35
N ALA A 316 14.61 0.86 -18.01
CA ALA A 316 15.02 0.28 -19.28
C ALA A 316 15.27 1.37 -20.33
N LEU A 317 14.35 2.31 -20.52
CA LEU A 317 14.49 3.42 -21.48
C LEU A 317 15.72 4.30 -21.20
N GLU A 318 16.09 4.49 -19.92
CA GLU A 318 17.31 5.22 -19.53
C GLU A 318 18.60 4.47 -19.90
N HIS A 319 18.60 3.14 -19.81
CA HIS A 319 19.79 2.30 -19.98
C HIS A 319 19.94 1.67 -21.37
N CYS A 320 18.87 1.63 -22.18
CA CYS A 320 18.86 1.02 -23.50
C CYS A 320 19.69 1.81 -24.53
N ASN A 321 20.45 1.05 -25.36
CA ASN A 321 20.92 1.54 -26.65
C ASN A 321 19.77 1.54 -27.70
N GLU A 322 20.04 2.03 -28.93
CA GLU A 322 19.01 2.18 -29.97
C GLU A 322 18.42 0.83 -30.44
N GLU A 323 19.22 -0.27 -30.44
CA GLU A 323 18.73 -1.59 -30.80
C GLU A 323 17.82 -2.15 -29.69
N GLN A 324 18.19 -1.96 -28.44
CA GLN A 324 17.40 -2.38 -27.28
C GLN A 324 16.09 -1.59 -27.17
N LYS A 325 16.10 -0.28 -27.49
CA LYS A 325 14.87 0.50 -27.59
C LYS A 325 13.87 -0.05 -28.59
N LYS A 326 14.35 -0.57 -29.75
CA LYS A 326 13.48 -1.23 -30.73
C LYS A 326 12.79 -2.46 -30.14
N ILE A 327 13.52 -3.24 -29.33
CA ILE A 327 12.90 -4.40 -28.64
C ILE A 327 11.74 -3.96 -27.76
N LEU A 328 11.91 -2.87 -26.97
CA LEU A 328 10.82 -2.31 -26.17
C LEU A 328 9.65 -1.86 -27.03
N HIS A 329 9.90 -1.04 -28.08
CA HIS A 329 8.84 -0.53 -28.96
C HIS A 329 8.04 -1.62 -29.67
N GLU A 330 8.70 -2.72 -30.02
CA GLU A 330 8.08 -3.83 -30.74
C GLU A 330 7.30 -4.78 -29.83
N ASN A 331 7.66 -4.88 -28.54
CA ASN A 331 7.15 -5.95 -27.65
C ASN A 331 6.39 -5.43 -26.42
N TYR A 332 6.64 -4.20 -25.93
CA TYR A 332 5.94 -3.65 -24.76
C TYR A 332 4.48 -3.35 -25.08
N GLY A 333 3.56 -3.71 -24.19
CA GLY A 333 2.12 -3.49 -24.36
C GLY A 333 1.46 -4.49 -25.33
N LYS A 334 2.06 -5.63 -25.56
CA LYS A 334 1.48 -6.73 -26.36
C LYS A 334 0.94 -7.80 -25.43
N SER A 335 -0.28 -8.24 -25.70
CA SER A 335 -0.92 -9.34 -24.93
C SER A 335 -0.27 -10.71 -25.14
N ASP A 336 0.76 -10.80 -26.01
CA ASP A 336 1.48 -12.02 -26.33
C ASP A 336 2.58 -12.27 -25.29
N ASP A 337 2.52 -13.44 -24.63
CA ASP A 337 3.52 -13.86 -23.64
C ASP A 337 4.94 -13.94 -24.22
N ALA A 338 5.10 -14.24 -25.50
CA ALA A 338 6.41 -14.23 -26.15
C ALA A 338 6.99 -12.80 -26.24
N CYS A 339 6.16 -11.79 -26.41
CA CYS A 339 6.57 -10.40 -26.36
C CYS A 339 6.98 -9.98 -24.94
N ALA A 340 6.16 -10.34 -23.95
CA ALA A 340 6.48 -10.09 -22.54
C ALA A 340 7.80 -10.78 -22.13
N ALA A 341 8.05 -12.01 -22.59
CA ALA A 341 9.30 -12.72 -22.32
C ALA A 341 10.53 -12.01 -22.90
N LYS A 342 10.42 -11.41 -24.11
CA LYS A 342 11.52 -10.62 -24.70
C LYS A 342 11.82 -9.36 -23.88
N VAL A 343 10.78 -8.68 -23.38
CA VAL A 343 10.96 -7.50 -22.52
C VAL A 343 11.63 -7.91 -21.21
N LYS A 344 11.20 -9.01 -20.58
CA LYS A 344 11.83 -9.53 -19.36
C LYS A 344 13.29 -9.92 -19.58
N ALA A 345 13.62 -10.58 -20.69
CA ALA A 345 15.00 -10.88 -21.06
C ALA A 345 15.85 -9.60 -21.21
N LEU A 346 15.31 -8.57 -21.85
CA LEU A 346 15.97 -7.27 -21.95
C LEU A 346 16.21 -6.65 -20.56
N TYR A 347 15.25 -6.73 -19.63
CA TYR A 347 15.42 -6.22 -18.26
C TYR A 347 16.53 -6.98 -17.51
N ASP A 348 16.67 -8.29 -17.74
CA ASP A 348 17.77 -9.09 -17.19
C ASP A 348 19.12 -8.68 -17.80
N ASP A 349 19.20 -8.48 -19.13
CA ASP A 349 20.42 -8.00 -19.82
C ASP A 349 20.86 -6.62 -19.33
N LEU A 350 19.92 -5.75 -19.04
CA LEU A 350 20.16 -4.41 -18.47
C LEU A 350 20.43 -4.46 -16.95
N LYS A 351 20.40 -5.64 -16.33
CA LYS A 351 20.62 -5.84 -14.89
C LYS A 351 19.69 -5.00 -14.01
N LEU A 352 18.44 -4.83 -14.41
CA LEU A 352 17.49 -3.98 -13.67
C LEU A 352 17.22 -4.47 -12.24
N LYS A 353 17.46 -5.75 -11.94
CA LYS A 353 17.42 -6.27 -10.56
C LYS A 353 18.48 -5.63 -9.65
N ASP A 354 19.69 -5.40 -10.18
CA ASP A 354 20.76 -4.73 -9.42
C ASP A 354 20.45 -3.23 -9.26
N VAL A 355 19.93 -2.59 -10.32
CA VAL A 355 19.50 -1.17 -10.29
C VAL A 355 18.37 -0.99 -9.25
N TYR A 356 17.42 -1.93 -9.18
CA TYR A 356 16.36 -1.91 -8.17
C TYR A 356 16.92 -2.07 -6.76
N LYS A 357 17.83 -3.01 -6.54
CA LYS A 357 18.45 -3.23 -5.23
C LYS A 357 19.21 -2.01 -4.72
N GLU A 358 19.91 -1.32 -5.60
CA GLU A 358 20.59 -0.05 -5.26
C GLU A 358 19.57 1.03 -4.91
N TYR A 359 18.51 1.19 -5.70
CA TYR A 359 17.40 2.11 -5.41
C TYR A 359 16.77 1.83 -4.05
N GLU A 360 16.46 0.56 -3.74
CA GLU A 360 15.86 0.13 -2.48
C GLU A 360 16.74 0.49 -1.27
N ASN A 361 18.04 0.18 -1.33
CA ASN A 361 18.99 0.48 -0.27
C ASN A 361 19.12 2.00 -0.03
N ASN A 362 19.27 2.77 -1.11
CA ASN A 362 19.42 4.23 -1.03
C ASN A 362 18.14 4.89 -0.50
N THR A 363 16.97 4.43 -0.94
CA THR A 363 15.68 4.95 -0.50
C THR A 363 15.44 4.62 0.97
N HIS A 364 15.73 3.38 1.40
CA HIS A 364 15.62 2.99 2.80
C HIS A 364 16.51 3.84 3.70
N ALA A 365 17.78 4.03 3.35
CA ALA A 365 18.70 4.86 4.12
C ALA A 365 18.21 6.32 4.22
N LYS A 366 17.73 6.90 3.11
CA LYS A 366 17.13 8.24 3.09
C LYS A 366 15.93 8.34 4.02
N LEU A 367 15.01 7.37 3.96
CA LEU A 367 13.81 7.34 4.79
C LEU A 367 14.16 7.23 6.28
N ILE A 368 15.09 6.34 6.67
CA ILE A 368 15.57 6.22 8.06
C ILE A 368 16.10 7.57 8.57
N ASN A 369 16.97 8.22 7.80
CA ASN A 369 17.52 9.52 8.19
C ASN A 369 16.41 10.58 8.38
N SER A 370 15.42 10.62 7.48
CA SER A 370 14.30 11.55 7.57
C SER A 370 13.39 11.25 8.77
N ILE A 371 13.20 9.99 9.11
CA ILE A 371 12.44 9.56 10.29
C ILE A 371 13.16 9.96 11.58
N GLU A 372 14.46 9.71 11.67
CA GLU A 372 15.26 10.01 12.87
C GLU A 372 15.41 11.52 13.10
N ALA A 373 15.25 12.33 12.07
CA ALA A 373 15.21 13.79 12.20
C ALA A 373 13.86 14.32 12.77
N GLN A 374 12.83 13.49 12.91
CA GLN A 374 11.56 13.94 13.51
C GLN A 374 11.70 14.17 15.01
N PRO A 375 11.13 15.29 15.55
CA PRO A 375 11.32 15.62 16.96
C PRO A 375 10.56 14.70 17.92
N SER A 376 9.44 14.10 17.48
CA SER A 376 8.60 13.24 18.31
C SER A 376 9.00 11.78 18.18
N GLN A 377 9.36 11.15 19.29
CA GLN A 377 9.64 9.70 19.33
C GLN A 377 8.41 8.85 18.98
N ALA A 378 7.22 9.28 19.36
CA ALA A 378 5.97 8.60 19.02
C ALA A 378 5.76 8.61 17.49
N VAL A 379 5.96 9.76 16.85
CA VAL A 379 5.90 9.89 15.38
C VAL A 379 6.99 9.06 14.71
N GLN A 380 8.23 9.06 15.22
CA GLN A 380 9.28 8.19 14.70
C GLN A 380 8.87 6.72 14.77
N ALA A 381 8.24 6.26 15.87
CA ALA A 381 7.78 4.89 16.02
C ALA A 381 6.69 4.52 15.01
N VAL A 382 5.73 5.42 14.76
CA VAL A 382 4.73 5.26 13.69
C VAL A 382 5.42 5.05 12.34
N LEU A 383 6.31 5.95 11.95
CA LEU A 383 6.98 5.93 10.65
C LEU A 383 7.90 4.70 10.49
N LYS A 384 8.65 4.34 11.54
CA LYS A 384 9.49 3.12 11.55
C LYS A 384 8.65 1.85 11.39
N SER A 385 7.46 1.79 12.02
CA SER A 385 6.52 0.67 11.85
C SER A 385 6.04 0.52 10.41
N PHE A 386 5.70 1.62 9.73
CA PHE A 386 5.32 1.60 8.32
C PHE A 386 6.48 1.15 7.43
N LEU A 387 7.67 1.73 7.62
CA LEU A 387 8.84 1.37 6.83
C LEU A 387 9.20 -0.11 6.99
N ALA A 388 9.13 -0.65 8.21
CA ALA A 388 9.41 -2.06 8.49
C ALA A 388 8.44 -3.02 7.76
N LYS A 389 7.18 -2.62 7.57
CA LYS A 389 6.17 -3.43 6.85
C LYS A 389 6.44 -3.52 5.35
N ILE A 390 7.12 -2.53 4.77
CA ILE A 390 7.35 -2.46 3.32
C ILE A 390 8.79 -2.78 2.92
N TYR A 391 9.76 -2.69 3.82
CA TYR A 391 11.17 -2.94 3.49
C TYR A 391 11.43 -4.42 3.22
N MET A 392 12.02 -4.74 2.05
CA MET A 392 12.34 -6.11 1.62
C MET A 392 11.14 -7.07 1.71
N ARG A 393 9.95 -6.64 1.33
CA ARG A 393 8.77 -7.50 1.30
C ARG A 393 8.81 -8.44 0.09
N ASP A 394 8.25 -9.63 0.24
CA ASP A 394 8.13 -10.64 -0.81
C ASP A 394 6.77 -10.60 -1.52
N LYS A 395 5.79 -9.87 -0.96
CA LYS A 395 4.42 -9.70 -1.49
C LYS A 395 3.69 -8.48 -0.94
#